data_ed07df22b8ca9047ea3c79da99f44b86
#
_entry.id   ed07df22b8ca9047ea3c79da99f44b86
#
_cell.length_a   1.000
_cell.length_b   1.000
_cell.length_c   1.000
_cell.angle_alpha   90.00
_cell.angle_beta   90.00
_cell.angle_gamma   90.00
#
_symmetry.space_group_name_H-M   'P 1'
#
loop_
_entity.id
_entity.type
_entity.pdbx_description
1 polymer ?
#
loop_
_entity_poly.entity_id
_entity_poly.type
_entity_poly.pdbx_seq_one_letter_code
_entity_poly.pdbx_strand_id
1 'polypeptide(L)'
;MQNIIKRDEYLNRIIDRKENGLIKVITGIRRCGKSFLLFNLFYDYLIESGVKEEQIITIALDDDTFVKYRDTDEMSKYIRGKIVNRDMYYILIDEVQYAITKDELKNPENIRLYNVLNGLMRLRNVDIYVTGSNSKMLTKDVLTAFRGRGDEVKVYPISFKEYYSFAGGDKSDAYEEYALYGGMPLALTKKSDAEKMKY
;
A
#
# COMPACT_ATOMS: atom_id res chain seq x y z
N MET A 1 -17.87 10.83 -13.10
CA MET A 1 -16.68 9.96 -12.95
C MET A 1 -15.64 10.75 -12.18
N GLN A 2 -15.10 10.23 -11.08
CA GLN A 2 -13.95 10.89 -10.44
C GLN A 2 -12.78 10.85 -11.42
N ASN A 3 -12.15 12.00 -11.66
CA ASN A 3 -10.91 12.08 -12.43
C ASN A 3 -9.78 11.42 -11.60
N ILE A 4 -9.45 10.18 -11.91
CA ILE A 4 -8.44 9.39 -11.22
C ILE A 4 -7.14 9.45 -12.01
N ILE A 5 -6.05 9.83 -11.36
CA ILE A 5 -4.71 9.73 -11.94
C ILE A 5 -4.30 8.26 -11.94
N LYS A 6 -4.17 7.70 -13.13
CA LYS A 6 -3.73 6.31 -13.30
C LYS A 6 -2.27 6.15 -12.88
N ARG A 7 -2.00 5.10 -12.13
CA ARG A 7 -0.67 4.72 -11.67
C ARG A 7 -0.24 3.39 -12.29
N ASP A 8 -0.48 3.25 -13.59
CA ASP A 8 -0.36 1.99 -14.34
C ASP A 8 1.01 1.31 -14.14
N GLU A 9 2.10 2.08 -14.09
CA GLU A 9 3.44 1.53 -13.86
C GLU A 9 3.54 0.82 -12.49
N TYR A 10 3.02 1.45 -11.43
CA TYR A 10 3.05 0.87 -10.08
C TYR A 10 2.04 -0.25 -9.91
N LEU A 11 0.86 -0.11 -10.51
CA LEU A 11 -0.14 -1.17 -10.54
C LEU A 11 0.41 -2.43 -11.23
N ASN A 12 1.03 -2.29 -12.39
CA ASN A 12 1.66 -3.40 -13.10
C ASN A 12 2.78 -4.04 -12.27
N ARG A 13 3.61 -3.24 -11.58
CA ARG A 13 4.64 -3.78 -10.68
C ARG A 13 4.06 -4.63 -9.54
N ILE A 14 2.87 -4.30 -9.04
CA ILE A 14 2.18 -5.10 -8.02
C ILE A 14 1.60 -6.36 -8.65
N ILE A 15 0.98 -6.24 -9.83
CA ILE A 15 0.39 -7.37 -10.57
C ILE A 15 1.46 -8.41 -10.95
N ASP A 16 2.61 -7.97 -11.46
CA ASP A 16 3.73 -8.85 -11.84
C ASP A 16 4.29 -9.67 -10.66
N ARG A 17 4.05 -9.19 -9.43
CA ARG A 17 4.48 -9.85 -8.19
C ARG A 17 3.39 -10.68 -7.52
N LYS A 18 2.19 -10.68 -8.10
CA LYS A 18 1.05 -11.43 -7.56
C LYS A 18 1.40 -12.91 -7.45
N GLU A 19 1.08 -13.48 -6.29
CA GLU A 19 1.21 -14.93 -6.00
C GLU A 19 2.65 -15.48 -6.11
N ASN A 20 3.67 -14.61 -6.00
CA ASN A 20 5.08 -15.02 -6.09
C ASN A 20 5.64 -15.66 -4.80
N GLY A 21 4.80 -15.87 -3.78
CA GLY A 21 5.20 -16.46 -2.49
C GLY A 21 5.97 -15.51 -1.58
N LEU A 22 6.00 -14.20 -1.89
CA LEU A 22 6.65 -13.16 -1.09
C LEU A 22 5.62 -12.16 -0.55
N ILE A 23 5.94 -11.49 0.55
CA ILE A 23 5.14 -10.37 1.07
C ILE A 23 5.48 -9.13 0.26
N LYS A 24 4.49 -8.53 -0.40
CA LYS A 24 4.68 -7.29 -1.15
C LYS A 24 4.66 -6.10 -0.20
N VAL A 25 5.79 -5.40 -0.14
CA VAL A 25 6.00 -4.25 0.74
C VAL A 25 5.99 -2.98 -0.08
N ILE A 26 4.88 -2.24 -0.01
CA ILE A 26 4.68 -1.00 -0.75
C ILE A 26 5.18 0.16 0.10
N THR A 27 6.33 0.72 -0.28
CA THR A 27 7.01 1.81 0.44
C THR A 27 6.88 3.13 -0.32
N GLY A 28 7.13 4.22 0.37
CA GLY A 28 7.12 5.57 -0.23
C GLY A 28 6.76 6.64 0.80
N ILE A 29 7.02 7.89 0.46
CA ILE A 29 6.75 9.01 1.36
C ILE A 29 5.25 9.11 1.71
N ARG A 30 4.95 9.75 2.83
CA ARG A 30 3.56 9.98 3.25
C ARG A 30 2.80 10.75 2.16
N ARG A 31 1.55 10.37 1.91
CA ARG A 31 0.63 10.99 0.93
C ARG A 31 1.02 10.82 -0.56
N CYS A 32 1.97 9.97 -0.92
CA CYS A 32 2.31 9.72 -2.33
C CYS A 32 1.33 8.79 -3.05
N GLY A 33 0.27 8.32 -2.39
CA GLY A 33 -0.81 7.53 -3.00
C GLY A 33 -0.71 6.02 -2.83
N LYS A 34 0.05 5.51 -1.83
CA LYS A 34 0.18 4.06 -1.55
C LYS A 34 -1.15 3.39 -1.22
N SER A 35 -1.90 3.98 -0.27
CA SER A 35 -3.21 3.47 0.15
C SER A 35 -4.20 3.43 -1.02
N PHE A 36 -4.21 4.48 -1.86
CA PHE A 36 -5.03 4.54 -3.04
C PHE A 36 -4.63 3.48 -4.08
N LEU A 37 -3.33 3.29 -4.30
CA LEU A 37 -2.81 2.25 -5.19
C LEU A 37 -3.24 0.85 -4.73
N LEU A 38 -3.21 0.59 -3.42
CA LEU A 38 -3.53 -0.73 -2.86
C LEU A 38 -5.05 -0.96 -2.74
N PHE A 39 -5.80 0.00 -2.14
CA PHE A 39 -7.20 -0.20 -1.78
C PHE A 39 -8.20 0.21 -2.87
N ASN A 40 -7.75 0.92 -3.90
CA ASN A 40 -8.58 1.25 -5.05
C ASN A 40 -8.06 0.55 -6.30
N LEU A 41 -6.90 0.93 -6.81
CA LEU A 41 -6.46 0.44 -8.12
C LEU A 41 -6.17 -1.08 -8.12
N PHE A 42 -5.47 -1.59 -7.13
CA PHE A 42 -5.19 -3.03 -7.06
C PHE A 42 -6.40 -3.84 -6.60
N TYR A 43 -7.22 -3.31 -5.69
CA TYR A 43 -8.49 -3.92 -5.30
C TYR A 43 -9.43 -4.09 -6.51
N ASP A 44 -9.64 -3.01 -7.28
CA ASP A 44 -10.48 -3.03 -8.47
C ASP A 44 -9.95 -4.04 -9.51
N TYR A 45 -8.63 -4.06 -9.72
CA TYR A 45 -7.99 -5.06 -10.58
C TYR A 45 -8.28 -6.50 -10.12
N LEU A 46 -8.23 -6.79 -8.81
CA LEU A 46 -8.54 -8.13 -8.30
C LEU A 46 -9.99 -8.50 -8.60
N ILE A 47 -10.94 -7.60 -8.37
CA ILE A 47 -12.38 -7.81 -8.67
C ILE A 47 -12.58 -8.03 -10.18
N GLU A 48 -11.99 -7.19 -11.03
CA GLU A 48 -12.06 -7.31 -12.49
C GLU A 48 -11.43 -8.62 -13.01
N SER A 49 -10.44 -9.14 -12.28
CA SER A 49 -9.80 -10.44 -12.56
C SER A 49 -10.62 -11.65 -12.07
N GLY A 50 -11.82 -11.43 -11.49
CA GLY A 50 -12.72 -12.48 -11.04
C GLY A 50 -12.49 -12.96 -9.60
N VAL A 51 -11.65 -12.26 -8.81
CA VAL A 51 -11.51 -12.52 -7.37
C VAL A 51 -12.79 -12.04 -6.67
N LYS A 52 -13.36 -12.87 -5.82
CA LYS A 52 -14.56 -12.50 -5.07
C LYS A 52 -14.21 -11.56 -3.91
N GLU A 53 -15.13 -10.67 -3.56
CA GLU A 53 -14.93 -9.69 -2.49
C GLU A 53 -14.57 -10.35 -1.14
N GLU A 54 -15.19 -11.48 -0.80
CA GLU A 54 -14.89 -12.24 0.41
C GLU A 54 -13.46 -12.83 0.46
N GLN A 55 -12.76 -12.89 -0.67
CA GLN A 55 -11.37 -13.33 -0.78
C GLN A 55 -10.37 -12.18 -0.60
N ILE A 56 -10.85 -10.94 -0.54
CA ILE A 56 -10.01 -9.75 -0.34
C ILE A 56 -10.20 -9.25 1.10
N ILE A 57 -9.16 -9.36 1.92
CA ILE A 57 -9.17 -8.95 3.32
C ILE A 57 -8.42 -7.63 3.44
N THR A 58 -9.13 -6.53 3.71
CA THR A 58 -8.56 -5.20 3.84
C THR A 58 -8.48 -4.78 5.31
N ILE A 59 -7.36 -4.18 5.73
CA ILE A 59 -7.12 -3.65 7.07
C ILE A 59 -6.39 -2.30 6.94
N ALA A 60 -7.04 -1.20 7.31
CA ALA A 60 -6.45 0.14 7.35
C ALA A 60 -6.10 0.50 8.79
N LEU A 61 -4.85 0.32 9.19
CA LEU A 61 -4.45 0.46 10.61
C LEU A 61 -4.41 1.91 11.11
N ASP A 62 -4.49 2.90 10.23
CA ASP A 62 -4.67 4.31 10.58
C ASP A 62 -6.14 4.70 10.82
N ASP A 63 -7.10 3.88 10.37
CA ASP A 63 -8.52 4.06 10.60
C ASP A 63 -8.91 3.59 12.01
N ASP A 64 -9.82 4.32 12.67
CA ASP A 64 -10.29 4.04 14.02
C ASP A 64 -11.14 2.76 14.11
N THR A 65 -11.81 2.37 13.04
CA THR A 65 -12.56 1.11 12.96
C THR A 65 -11.66 -0.12 13.04
N PHE A 66 -10.38 0.01 12.72
CA PHE A 66 -9.38 -1.05 12.75
C PHE A 66 -8.40 -0.96 13.92
N VAL A 67 -8.60 -0.06 14.89
CA VAL A 67 -7.71 0.12 16.05
C VAL A 67 -7.44 -1.20 16.78
N LYS A 68 -8.45 -2.06 16.92
CA LYS A 68 -8.31 -3.38 17.54
C LYS A 68 -7.22 -4.23 16.88
N TYR A 69 -7.05 -4.11 15.57
CA TYR A 69 -6.09 -4.92 14.81
C TYR A 69 -4.67 -4.34 14.77
N ARG A 70 -4.42 -3.23 15.48
CA ARG A 70 -3.06 -2.80 15.86
C ARG A 70 -2.41 -3.80 16.81
N ASP A 71 -3.22 -4.53 17.58
CA ASP A 71 -2.78 -5.76 18.24
C ASP A 71 -2.59 -6.87 17.20
N THR A 72 -1.37 -7.37 17.08
CA THR A 72 -0.99 -8.33 16.05
C THR A 72 -1.64 -9.71 16.24
N ASP A 73 -2.00 -10.08 17.47
CA ASP A 73 -2.70 -11.34 17.76
C ASP A 73 -4.17 -11.26 17.33
N GLU A 74 -4.82 -10.13 17.60
CA GLU A 74 -6.19 -9.88 17.16
C GLU A 74 -6.26 -9.77 15.63
N MET A 75 -5.28 -9.13 15.00
CA MET A 75 -5.16 -9.07 13.54
C MET A 75 -5.01 -10.49 12.95
N SER A 76 -4.12 -11.30 13.52
CA SER A 76 -3.91 -12.69 13.07
C SER A 76 -5.17 -13.54 13.19
N LYS A 77 -5.89 -13.44 14.31
CA LYS A 77 -7.17 -14.14 14.52
C LYS A 77 -8.21 -13.72 13.49
N TYR A 78 -8.35 -12.41 13.25
CA TYR A 78 -9.29 -11.86 12.29
C TYR A 78 -9.02 -12.39 10.87
N ILE A 79 -7.76 -12.27 10.40
CA ILE A 79 -7.37 -12.73 9.07
C ILE A 79 -7.64 -14.24 8.92
N ARG A 80 -7.21 -15.06 9.89
CA ARG A 80 -7.41 -16.51 9.85
C ARG A 80 -8.89 -16.90 9.89
N GLY A 81 -9.71 -16.15 10.62
CA GLY A 81 -11.16 -16.37 10.68
C GLY A 81 -11.89 -16.05 9.37
N LYS A 82 -11.29 -15.20 8.51
CA LYS A 82 -11.83 -14.89 7.18
C LYS A 82 -11.46 -15.94 6.12
N ILE A 83 -10.40 -16.72 6.33
CA ILE A 83 -9.95 -17.76 5.40
C ILE A 83 -10.74 -19.05 5.70
N VAL A 84 -11.82 -19.26 4.97
CA VAL A 84 -12.79 -20.34 5.24
C VAL A 84 -12.66 -21.54 4.31
N ASN A 85 -11.92 -21.43 3.22
CA ASN A 85 -11.75 -22.48 2.22
C ASN A 85 -10.32 -22.49 1.66
N ARG A 86 -10.08 -23.22 0.55
CA ARG A 86 -8.77 -23.34 -0.09
C ARG A 86 -8.56 -22.38 -1.26
N ASP A 87 -9.52 -21.48 -1.52
CA ASP A 87 -9.35 -20.45 -2.54
C ASP A 87 -8.22 -19.50 -2.16
N MET A 88 -7.67 -18.77 -3.13
CA MET A 88 -6.64 -17.76 -2.89
C MET A 88 -7.26 -16.55 -2.18
N TYR A 89 -6.64 -16.09 -1.11
CA TYR A 89 -7.01 -14.88 -0.36
C TYR A 89 -5.94 -13.82 -0.50
N TYR A 90 -6.37 -12.58 -0.73
CA TYR A 90 -5.50 -11.41 -0.84
C TYR A 90 -5.64 -10.55 0.41
N ILE A 91 -4.55 -10.39 1.14
CA ILE A 91 -4.51 -9.67 2.42
C ILE A 91 -3.84 -8.32 2.18
N LEU A 92 -4.61 -7.25 2.26
CA LEU A 92 -4.17 -5.89 2.00
C LEU A 92 -4.15 -5.12 3.33
N ILE A 93 -2.96 -4.75 3.83
CA ILE A 93 -2.81 -4.05 5.12
C ILE A 93 -2.13 -2.71 4.88
N ASP A 94 -2.82 -1.62 5.21
CA ASP A 94 -2.28 -0.27 5.08
C ASP A 94 -1.68 0.24 6.39
N GLU A 95 -0.59 1.03 6.28
CA GLU A 95 0.11 1.71 7.36
C GLU A 95 0.52 0.76 8.51
N VAL A 96 1.19 -0.37 8.16
CA VAL A 96 1.55 -1.45 9.11
C VAL A 96 2.39 -1.01 10.31
N GLN A 97 3.05 0.17 10.26
CA GLN A 97 3.79 0.70 11.40
C GLN A 97 2.91 0.98 12.63
N TYR A 98 1.58 1.14 12.46
CA TYR A 98 0.66 1.27 13.60
C TYR A 98 0.52 0.00 14.43
N ALA A 99 0.88 -1.16 13.89
CA ALA A 99 0.92 -2.44 14.61
C ALA A 99 2.29 -2.73 15.26
N ILE A 100 3.23 -1.77 15.24
CA ILE A 100 4.57 -1.91 15.84
C ILE A 100 4.66 -0.95 17.04
N THR A 101 4.97 -1.50 18.19
CA THR A 101 5.09 -0.72 19.42
C THR A 101 6.43 0.04 19.50
N LYS A 102 6.47 1.09 20.33
CA LYS A 102 7.70 1.87 20.55
C LYS A 102 8.84 1.03 21.12
N ASP A 103 8.52 -0.01 21.91
CA ASP A 103 9.54 -0.89 22.49
C ASP A 103 10.07 -1.91 21.50
N GLU A 104 9.24 -2.40 20.60
CA GLU A 104 9.68 -3.25 19.46
C GLU A 104 10.61 -2.49 18.51
N LEU A 105 10.43 -1.16 18.37
CA LEU A 105 11.34 -0.34 17.56
C LEU A 105 12.77 -0.26 18.09
N LYS A 106 12.96 -0.47 19.39
CA LYS A 106 14.30 -0.53 20.00
C LYS A 106 15.01 -1.86 19.72
N ASN A 107 14.23 -2.91 19.41
CA ASN A 107 14.72 -4.26 19.14
C ASN A 107 14.06 -4.82 17.87
N PRO A 108 14.48 -4.38 16.68
CA PRO A 108 13.82 -4.73 15.41
C PRO A 108 13.71 -6.23 15.13
N GLU A 109 14.62 -7.05 15.71
CA GLU A 109 14.61 -8.51 15.57
C GLU A 109 13.37 -9.18 16.21
N ASN A 110 12.70 -8.48 17.15
CA ASN A 110 11.60 -9.00 17.95
C ASN A 110 10.23 -8.42 17.55
N ILE A 111 10.11 -7.74 16.42
CA ILE A 111 8.83 -7.17 15.98
C ILE A 111 7.83 -8.29 15.68
N ARG A 112 6.76 -8.36 16.49
CA ARG A 112 5.73 -9.42 16.43
C ARG A 112 4.99 -9.44 15.10
N LEU A 113 4.75 -8.26 14.52
CA LEU A 113 4.10 -8.13 13.21
C LEU A 113 4.76 -9.03 12.15
N TYR A 114 6.10 -9.06 12.09
CA TYR A 114 6.83 -9.86 11.09
C TYR A 114 6.63 -11.37 11.32
N ASN A 115 6.58 -11.78 12.59
CA ASN A 115 6.30 -13.18 12.91
C ASN A 115 4.87 -13.58 12.52
N VAL A 116 3.91 -12.70 12.70
CA VAL A 116 2.51 -12.92 12.29
C VAL A 116 2.41 -13.02 10.76
N LEU A 117 2.98 -12.07 10.02
CA LEU A 117 2.95 -12.09 8.56
C LEU A 117 3.67 -13.32 7.99
N ASN A 118 4.83 -13.67 8.52
CA ASN A 118 5.54 -14.91 8.15
C ASN A 118 4.73 -16.18 8.49
N GLY A 119 3.98 -16.14 9.59
CA GLY A 119 3.07 -17.22 9.99
C GLY A 119 1.87 -17.38 9.05
N LEU A 120 1.33 -16.26 8.54
CA LEU A 120 0.27 -16.25 7.53
C LEU A 120 0.77 -16.79 6.18
N MET A 121 1.99 -16.43 5.76
CA MET A 121 2.60 -16.95 4.53
C MET A 121 2.79 -18.49 4.51
N ARG A 122 2.67 -19.16 5.65
CA ARG A 122 2.64 -20.64 5.68
C ARG A 122 1.31 -21.21 5.18
N LEU A 123 0.26 -20.39 5.15
CA LEU A 123 -0.99 -20.72 4.48
C LEU A 123 -0.76 -20.57 2.98
N ARG A 124 -0.70 -21.68 2.24
CA ARG A 124 -0.33 -21.69 0.81
C ARG A 124 -1.32 -20.97 -0.11
N ASN A 125 -2.46 -20.58 0.42
CA ASN A 125 -3.55 -19.92 -0.27
C ASN A 125 -3.73 -18.45 0.18
N VAL A 126 -2.64 -17.78 0.53
CA VAL A 126 -2.68 -16.34 0.85
C VAL A 126 -1.62 -15.58 0.07
N ASP A 127 -1.95 -14.36 -0.29
CA ASP A 127 -1.05 -13.40 -0.89
C ASP A 127 -1.12 -12.08 -0.11
N ILE A 128 0.03 -11.57 0.37
CA ILE A 128 0.07 -10.50 1.37
C ILE A 128 0.71 -9.25 0.79
N TYR A 129 0.01 -8.12 0.96
CA TYR A 129 0.43 -6.79 0.57
C TYR A 129 0.36 -5.86 1.77
N VAL A 130 1.46 -5.19 2.07
CA VAL A 130 1.52 -4.24 3.18
C VAL A 130 2.03 -2.90 2.71
N THR A 131 1.50 -1.81 3.27
CA THR A 131 2.06 -0.49 3.04
C THR A 131 2.60 0.12 4.32
N GLY A 132 3.50 1.08 4.15
CA GLY A 132 3.92 1.94 5.25
C GLY A 132 4.64 3.19 4.76
N SER A 133 4.48 4.27 5.52
CA SER A 133 5.00 5.60 5.18
C SER A 133 6.35 5.91 5.82
N ASN A 134 6.80 5.11 6.77
CA ASN A 134 8.06 5.32 7.44
C ASN A 134 9.19 4.51 6.79
N SER A 135 9.95 5.15 5.89
CA SER A 135 11.04 4.53 5.15
C SER A 135 12.16 3.97 6.04
N LYS A 136 12.37 4.51 7.23
CA LYS A 136 13.38 4.00 8.18
C LYS A 136 12.99 2.65 8.79
N MET A 137 11.69 2.40 8.92
CA MET A 137 11.15 1.16 9.51
C MET A 137 10.90 0.06 8.48
N LEU A 138 10.77 0.42 7.19
CA LEU A 138 10.31 -0.50 6.16
C LEU A 138 11.40 -0.87 5.12
N THR A 139 12.57 -0.21 5.08
CA THR A 139 13.48 -0.40 3.95
C THR A 139 14.59 -1.43 4.15
N LYS A 140 15.39 -1.38 5.22
CA LYS A 140 16.47 -2.38 5.42
C LYS A 140 16.10 -3.45 6.44
N ASP A 141 15.49 -3.01 7.54
CA ASP A 141 15.18 -3.89 8.65
C ASP A 141 13.98 -4.80 8.35
N VAL A 142 13.00 -4.30 7.57
CA VAL A 142 11.81 -5.08 7.17
C VAL A 142 12.13 -6.16 6.15
N LEU A 143 12.90 -5.83 5.12
CA LEU A 143 13.31 -6.85 4.14
C LEU A 143 14.20 -7.91 4.81
N THR A 144 15.06 -7.50 5.76
CA THR A 144 15.87 -8.41 6.56
C THR A 144 15.02 -9.20 7.56
N ALA A 145 14.05 -8.56 8.21
CA ALA A 145 13.14 -9.20 9.16
C ALA A 145 12.16 -10.18 8.49
N PHE A 146 11.78 -9.93 7.25
CA PHE A 146 11.09 -10.94 6.42
C PHE A 146 12.01 -12.09 5.98
N ARG A 147 13.29 -12.10 6.41
CA ARG A 147 14.23 -13.18 6.10
C ARG A 147 14.30 -13.50 4.61
N GLY A 148 14.37 -12.48 3.77
CA GLY A 148 14.36 -12.61 2.31
C GLY A 148 12.99 -12.94 1.69
N ARG A 149 11.89 -12.79 2.44
CA ARG A 149 10.52 -13.02 1.96
C ARG A 149 9.76 -11.74 1.61
N GLY A 150 10.39 -10.59 1.64
CA GLY A 150 9.81 -9.32 1.24
C GLY A 150 10.18 -8.96 -0.19
N ASP A 151 9.22 -8.44 -0.95
CA ASP A 151 9.39 -7.90 -2.30
C ASP A 151 8.92 -6.43 -2.31
N GLU A 152 9.87 -5.51 -2.47
CA GLU A 152 9.60 -4.07 -2.34
C GLU A 152 9.08 -3.46 -3.63
N VAL A 153 7.99 -2.70 -3.50
CA VAL A 153 7.48 -1.78 -4.53
C VAL A 153 7.56 -0.35 -4.00
N LYS A 154 8.59 0.38 -4.41
CA LYS A 154 8.79 1.76 -3.99
C LYS A 154 7.94 2.70 -4.83
N VAL A 155 7.01 3.42 -4.18
CA VAL A 155 6.09 4.37 -4.79
C VAL A 155 6.60 5.79 -4.56
N TYR A 156 6.73 6.54 -5.64
CA TYR A 156 7.09 7.95 -5.64
C TYR A 156 5.85 8.84 -5.83
N PRO A 157 5.92 10.13 -5.53
CA PRO A 157 4.91 11.09 -5.97
C PRO A 157 4.62 10.95 -7.47
N ILE A 158 3.51 11.51 -7.93
CA ILE A 158 3.12 11.50 -9.34
C ILE A 158 4.24 12.14 -10.16
N SER A 159 4.72 11.45 -11.18
CA SER A 159 5.67 11.98 -12.16
C SER A 159 4.99 12.97 -13.10
N PHE A 160 5.76 13.83 -13.74
CA PHE A 160 5.21 14.74 -14.77
C PHE A 160 4.52 13.97 -15.90
N LYS A 161 5.02 12.79 -16.28
CA LYS A 161 4.39 11.94 -17.29
C LYS A 161 2.98 11.51 -16.85
N GLU A 162 2.81 11.04 -15.62
CA GLU A 162 1.51 10.64 -15.08
C GLU A 162 0.56 11.83 -14.95
N TYR A 163 1.09 12.97 -14.48
CA TYR A 163 0.34 14.22 -14.38
C TYR A 163 -0.14 14.70 -15.75
N TYR A 164 0.76 14.79 -16.74
CA TYR A 164 0.41 15.26 -18.08
C TYR A 164 -0.59 14.35 -18.79
N SER A 165 -0.49 13.05 -18.58
CA SER A 165 -1.48 12.07 -19.09
C SER A 165 -2.88 12.29 -18.50
N PHE A 166 -2.95 12.84 -17.30
CA PHE A 166 -4.21 13.16 -16.60
C PHE A 166 -4.72 14.57 -16.98
N ALA A 167 -3.87 15.57 -16.92
CA ALA A 167 -4.24 16.97 -17.14
C ALA A 167 -4.53 17.29 -18.61
N GLY A 168 -3.74 16.73 -19.52
CA GLY A 168 -3.81 17.05 -20.95
C GLY A 168 -3.39 18.52 -21.25
N GLY A 169 -3.86 19.05 -22.36
CA GLY A 169 -3.63 20.44 -22.73
C GLY A 169 -2.24 20.71 -23.30
N ASP A 170 -1.79 21.99 -23.21
CA ASP A 170 -0.44 22.36 -23.61
C ASP A 170 0.60 21.79 -22.62
N LYS A 171 1.68 21.26 -23.17
CA LYS A 171 2.69 20.58 -22.36
C LYS A 171 3.55 21.54 -21.54
N SER A 172 3.77 22.76 -22.03
CA SER A 172 4.55 23.78 -21.33
C SER A 172 3.77 24.31 -20.12
N ASP A 173 2.49 24.63 -20.32
CA ASP A 173 1.59 25.09 -19.27
C ASP A 173 1.45 24.03 -18.17
N ALA A 174 1.24 22.76 -18.58
CA ALA A 174 1.16 21.64 -17.66
C ALA A 174 2.46 21.41 -16.89
N TYR A 175 3.62 21.65 -17.52
CA TYR A 175 4.91 21.53 -16.84
C TYR A 175 5.13 22.66 -15.83
N GLU A 176 4.76 23.90 -16.17
CA GLU A 176 4.83 25.04 -15.24
C GLU A 176 3.96 24.79 -14.00
N GLU A 177 2.73 24.31 -14.20
CA GLU A 177 1.84 23.94 -13.10
C GLU A 177 2.42 22.84 -12.23
N TYR A 178 2.93 21.77 -12.85
CA TYR A 178 3.55 20.66 -12.13
C TYR A 178 4.83 21.09 -11.39
N ALA A 179 5.65 21.96 -11.98
CA ALA A 179 6.86 22.48 -11.33
C ALA A 179 6.52 23.36 -10.11
N LEU A 180 5.40 24.08 -10.16
CA LEU A 180 4.95 24.94 -9.08
C LEU A 180 4.37 24.15 -7.89
N TYR A 181 3.53 23.13 -8.15
CA TYR A 181 2.77 22.43 -7.10
C TYR A 181 3.34 21.04 -6.75
N GLY A 182 4.27 20.54 -7.56
CA GLY A 182 4.88 19.22 -7.35
C GLY A 182 3.96 18.06 -7.68
N GLY A 183 4.41 16.85 -7.34
CA GLY A 183 3.73 15.59 -7.71
C GLY A 183 2.89 14.95 -6.58
N MET A 184 2.49 15.70 -5.55
CA MET A 184 1.64 15.13 -4.50
C MET A 184 0.21 14.94 -5.02
N PRO A 185 -0.36 13.69 -5.01
CA PRO A 185 -1.64 13.39 -5.66
C PRO A 185 -2.76 14.33 -5.25
N LEU A 186 -2.87 14.63 -3.97
CA LEU A 186 -3.95 15.46 -3.45
C LEU A 186 -3.83 16.93 -3.86
N ALA A 187 -2.60 17.46 -3.99
CA ALA A 187 -2.39 18.82 -4.50
C ALA A 187 -2.90 18.94 -5.95
N LEU A 188 -2.57 17.95 -6.79
CA LEU A 188 -2.93 17.97 -8.21
C LEU A 188 -4.44 17.84 -8.48
N THR A 189 -5.22 17.34 -7.51
CA THR A 189 -6.68 17.22 -7.64
C THR A 189 -7.45 18.43 -7.10
N LYS A 190 -6.77 19.41 -6.52
CA LYS A 190 -7.40 20.67 -6.03
C LYS A 190 -7.65 21.64 -7.17
N LYS A 191 -8.72 22.46 -7.02
CA LYS A 191 -9.15 23.38 -8.07
C LYS A 191 -8.53 24.77 -7.97
N SER A 192 -8.18 25.22 -6.77
CA SER A 192 -7.62 26.54 -6.55
C SER A 192 -6.15 26.48 -6.13
N ASP A 193 -5.38 27.50 -6.56
CA ASP A 193 -3.95 27.62 -6.23
C ASP A 193 -3.72 27.70 -4.71
N ALA A 194 -4.60 28.41 -3.99
CA ALA A 194 -4.54 28.50 -2.55
C ALA A 194 -4.72 27.15 -1.83
N GLU A 195 -5.50 26.24 -2.42
CA GLU A 195 -5.65 24.89 -1.91
C GLU A 195 -4.47 23.98 -2.29
N LYS A 196 -3.93 24.14 -3.51
CA LYS A 196 -2.75 23.37 -3.97
C LYS A 196 -1.52 23.70 -3.14
N MET A 197 -1.29 24.99 -2.82
CA MET A 197 -0.13 25.46 -2.03
C MET A 197 -0.14 25.00 -0.56
N LYS A 198 -1.24 24.49 -0.04
CA LYS A 198 -1.33 23.99 1.35
C LYS A 198 -0.80 22.55 1.52
N TYR A 199 -0.38 21.95 0.44
CA TYR A 199 0.09 20.55 0.38
C TYR A 199 1.57 20.43 0.06
#